data_837f1420fc4525336106d289de051f81
#
_entry.id   837f1420fc4525336106d289de051f81
#
_cell.length_a   1.000
_cell.length_b   1.000
_cell.length_c   1.000
_cell.angle_alpha   90.00
_cell.angle_beta   90.00
_cell.angle_gamma   90.00
#
_symmetry.space_group_name_H-M   'P 1'
#
loop_
_entity.id
_entity.type
_entity.pdbx_description
1 polymer ?
#
loop_
_entity_poly.entity_id
_entity_poly.type
_entity_poly.pdbx_seq_one_letter_code
_entity_poly.pdbx_strand_id
1 'polypeptide(L)'
;MKKRRHVEEEKGVKYVILTQGEVKAVRNQFIHQAQSLCTYFNALSKSLTDIQEDTNEEIKASVDNINSIAEKISVLNKQINNIEVRGGHANELRDQRANLIDELSGIADVETKEFEVTNSNGQNLGGTNYRVYINGQTLVDGNDYRTLKCTSSKYLNNQMDAEGMYAITWEDTG
;
A
#
# COMPACT_ATOMS: atom_id res chain seq x y z
N MET A 1 7.20 -60.10 -27.47
CA MET A 1 5.96 -60.18 -28.23
C MET A 1 5.28 -58.88 -28.28
N LYS A 2 5.36 -58.10 -29.40
CA LYS A 2 4.66 -56.79 -29.54
C LYS A 2 3.18 -57.07 -29.77
N LYS A 3 2.31 -56.81 -28.80
CA LYS A 3 0.86 -56.78 -29.02
C LYS A 3 0.52 -55.66 -30.00
N ARG A 4 -0.01 -56.05 -31.18
CA ARG A 4 -0.51 -55.11 -32.18
C ARG A 4 -1.72 -54.37 -31.58
N ARG A 5 -1.73 -53.03 -31.65
CA ARG A 5 -2.91 -52.23 -31.36
C ARG A 5 -3.97 -52.59 -32.43
N HIS A 6 -5.14 -53.04 -32.01
CA HIS A 6 -6.29 -53.20 -32.91
C HIS A 6 -6.96 -51.81 -33.01
N VAL A 7 -7.12 -51.35 -34.24
CA VAL A 7 -7.86 -50.11 -34.54
C VAL A 7 -9.09 -50.56 -35.32
N GLU A 8 -10.27 -50.36 -34.79
CA GLU A 8 -11.53 -50.52 -35.51
C GLU A 8 -12.04 -49.14 -35.96
N GLU A 9 -12.44 -49.06 -37.24
CA GLU A 9 -13.11 -47.91 -37.84
C GLU A 9 -14.59 -48.23 -38.03
N GLU A 10 -15.47 -47.58 -37.27
CA GLU A 10 -16.92 -47.62 -37.50
C GLU A 10 -17.42 -46.18 -37.68
N LYS A 11 -18.09 -45.91 -38.81
CA LYS A 11 -18.72 -44.62 -39.15
C LYS A 11 -17.77 -43.41 -39.11
N GLY A 12 -16.52 -43.57 -39.54
CA GLY A 12 -15.57 -42.47 -39.65
C GLY A 12 -14.92 -42.02 -38.32
N VAL A 13 -15.16 -42.76 -37.25
CA VAL A 13 -14.53 -42.49 -35.92
C VAL A 13 -13.49 -43.59 -35.63
N LYS A 14 -12.24 -43.19 -35.41
CA LYS A 14 -11.17 -44.10 -35.01
C LYS A 14 -11.23 -44.37 -33.52
N TYR A 15 -11.49 -45.61 -33.15
CA TYR A 15 -11.40 -46.10 -31.78
C TYR A 15 -10.05 -46.76 -31.54
N VAL A 16 -9.37 -46.37 -30.48
CA VAL A 16 -8.15 -47.01 -30.02
C VAL A 16 -8.52 -47.94 -28.85
N ILE A 17 -8.44 -49.26 -29.07
CA ILE A 17 -8.65 -50.20 -27.97
C ILE A 17 -7.36 -50.27 -27.15
N LEU A 18 -7.42 -49.70 -25.94
CA LEU A 18 -6.32 -49.75 -24.99
C LEU A 18 -6.38 -51.05 -24.15
N THR A 19 -5.23 -51.61 -23.83
CA THR A 19 -5.15 -52.70 -22.85
C THR A 19 -5.46 -52.19 -21.45
N GLN A 20 -5.89 -53.05 -20.53
CA GLN A 20 -6.14 -52.67 -19.13
C GLN A 20 -4.94 -51.98 -18.48
N GLY A 21 -3.71 -52.37 -18.83
CA GLY A 21 -2.50 -51.76 -18.35
C GLY A 21 -2.30 -50.32 -18.87
N GLU A 22 -2.60 -50.09 -20.16
CA GLU A 22 -2.54 -48.74 -20.76
C GLU A 22 -3.60 -47.81 -20.17
N VAL A 23 -4.83 -48.30 -19.98
CA VAL A 23 -5.91 -47.54 -19.30
C VAL A 23 -5.49 -47.12 -17.87
N LYS A 24 -4.88 -48.06 -17.12
CA LYS A 24 -4.39 -47.81 -15.77
C LYS A 24 -3.26 -46.77 -15.76
N ALA A 25 -2.33 -46.86 -16.72
CA ALA A 25 -1.22 -45.91 -16.84
C ALA A 25 -1.73 -44.49 -17.15
N VAL A 26 -2.65 -44.33 -18.11
CA VAL A 26 -3.27 -43.04 -18.46
C VAL A 26 -4.04 -42.45 -17.28
N ARG A 27 -4.79 -43.30 -16.56
CA ARG A 27 -5.50 -42.88 -15.35
C ARG A 27 -4.57 -42.38 -14.27
N ASN A 28 -3.48 -43.10 -14.01
CA ASN A 28 -2.48 -42.65 -13.02
C ASN A 28 -1.80 -41.36 -13.44
N GLN A 29 -1.46 -41.21 -14.72
CA GLN A 29 -0.91 -39.95 -15.24
C GLN A 29 -1.88 -38.79 -15.07
N PHE A 30 -3.15 -38.99 -15.34
CA PHE A 30 -4.19 -37.96 -15.12
C PHE A 30 -4.28 -37.56 -13.64
N ILE A 31 -4.30 -38.56 -12.72
CA ILE A 31 -4.32 -38.31 -11.28
C ILE A 31 -3.09 -37.50 -10.84
N HIS A 32 -1.91 -37.86 -11.30
CA HIS A 32 -0.69 -37.14 -10.99
C HIS A 32 -0.71 -35.70 -11.51
N GLN A 33 -1.20 -35.46 -12.73
CA GLN A 33 -1.33 -34.12 -13.28
C GLN A 33 -2.37 -33.30 -12.52
N ALA A 34 -3.50 -33.88 -12.13
CA ALA A 34 -4.50 -33.24 -11.31
C ALA A 34 -3.95 -32.86 -9.92
N GLN A 35 -3.21 -33.74 -9.28
CA GLN A 35 -2.52 -33.47 -8.02
C GLN A 35 -1.49 -32.35 -8.16
N SER A 36 -0.68 -32.37 -9.22
CA SER A 36 0.29 -31.31 -9.51
C SER A 36 -0.39 -29.95 -9.71
N LEU A 37 -1.53 -29.93 -10.40
CA LEU A 37 -2.32 -28.74 -10.61
C LEU A 37 -2.87 -28.18 -9.27
N CYS A 38 -3.43 -29.04 -8.41
CA CYS A 38 -3.90 -28.64 -7.08
C CYS A 38 -2.73 -28.08 -6.24
N THR A 39 -1.57 -28.73 -6.26
CA THR A 39 -0.37 -28.24 -5.55
C THR A 39 0.06 -26.87 -6.07
N TYR A 40 0.03 -26.66 -7.39
CA TYR A 40 0.35 -25.38 -8.00
C TYR A 40 -0.61 -24.28 -7.55
N PHE A 41 -1.94 -24.53 -7.58
CA PHE A 41 -2.91 -23.54 -7.13
C PHE A 41 -2.78 -23.22 -5.64
N ASN A 42 -2.52 -24.21 -4.80
CA ASN A 42 -2.30 -23.99 -3.38
C ASN A 42 -1.03 -23.13 -3.14
N ALA A 43 0.05 -23.40 -3.86
CA ALA A 43 1.27 -22.61 -3.77
C ALA A 43 1.05 -21.17 -4.26
N LEU A 44 0.30 -20.98 -5.35
CA LEU A 44 -0.04 -19.67 -5.87
C LEU A 44 -0.91 -18.88 -4.88
N SER A 45 -1.94 -19.50 -4.32
CA SER A 45 -2.80 -18.90 -3.30
C SER A 45 -1.99 -18.44 -2.10
N LYS A 46 -1.08 -19.31 -1.60
CA LYS A 46 -0.19 -18.94 -0.50
C LYS A 46 0.71 -17.75 -0.86
N SER A 47 1.33 -17.77 -2.03
CA SER A 47 2.19 -16.67 -2.47
C SER A 47 1.44 -15.34 -2.58
N LEU A 48 0.18 -15.35 -3.02
CA LEU A 48 -0.65 -14.14 -3.05
C LEU A 48 -0.99 -13.62 -1.65
N THR A 49 -1.26 -14.53 -0.70
CA THR A 49 -1.48 -14.16 0.71
C THR A 49 -0.20 -13.56 1.31
N ASP A 50 0.95 -14.20 1.10
CA ASP A 50 2.25 -13.72 1.58
C ASP A 50 2.53 -12.29 1.04
N ILE A 51 2.25 -12.02 -0.26
CA ILE A 51 2.39 -10.67 -0.86
C ILE A 51 1.43 -9.66 -0.21
N GLN A 52 0.20 -10.05 0.08
CA GLN A 52 -0.75 -9.17 0.76
C GLN A 52 -0.27 -8.80 2.18
N GLU A 53 0.26 -9.78 2.93
CA GLU A 53 0.81 -9.56 4.27
C GLU A 53 2.02 -8.63 4.23
N ASP A 54 2.99 -8.87 3.34
CA ASP A 54 4.18 -8.02 3.16
C ASP A 54 3.79 -6.58 2.80
N THR A 55 2.87 -6.41 1.83
CA THR A 55 2.37 -5.08 1.43
C THR A 55 1.66 -4.38 2.58
N ASN A 56 0.93 -5.13 3.41
CA ASN A 56 0.24 -4.58 4.57
C ASN A 56 1.21 -4.01 5.62
N GLU A 57 2.34 -4.67 5.86
CA GLU A 57 3.39 -4.15 6.73
C GLU A 57 4.09 -2.91 6.12
N GLU A 58 4.31 -2.88 4.80
CA GLU A 58 4.83 -1.69 4.12
C GLU A 58 3.89 -0.49 4.24
N ILE A 59 2.57 -0.71 4.15
CA ILE A 59 1.55 0.33 4.38
C ILE A 59 1.68 0.89 5.78
N LYS A 60 1.80 0.05 6.80
CA LYS A 60 1.96 0.48 8.18
C LYS A 60 3.23 1.31 8.38
N ALA A 61 4.36 0.85 7.86
CA ALA A 61 5.62 1.58 7.91
C ALA A 61 5.52 2.95 7.23
N SER A 62 4.81 3.03 6.09
CA SER A 62 4.56 4.28 5.38
C SER A 62 3.70 5.25 6.18
N VAL A 63 2.66 4.76 6.86
CA VAL A 63 1.81 5.58 7.75
C VAL A 63 2.61 6.11 8.93
N ASP A 64 3.43 5.28 9.56
CA ASP A 64 4.31 5.70 10.67
C ASP A 64 5.31 6.77 10.21
N ASN A 65 5.87 6.66 8.99
CA ASN A 65 6.75 7.66 8.41
C ASN A 65 6.01 8.97 8.11
N ILE A 66 4.81 8.93 7.52
CA ILE A 66 3.97 10.10 7.29
C ILE A 66 3.72 10.87 8.60
N ASN A 67 3.35 10.15 9.66
CA ASN A 67 3.09 10.75 10.97
C ASN A 67 4.36 11.42 11.55
N SER A 68 5.51 10.76 11.45
CA SER A 68 6.79 11.31 11.89
C SER A 68 7.19 12.57 11.11
N ILE A 69 6.98 12.57 9.78
CA ILE A 69 7.25 13.74 8.93
C ILE A 69 6.32 14.89 9.30
N ALA A 70 5.03 14.62 9.51
CA ALA A 70 4.05 15.64 9.92
C ALA A 70 4.44 16.33 11.22
N GLU A 71 4.83 15.58 12.23
CA GLU A 71 5.34 16.10 13.50
C GLU A 71 6.58 16.98 13.29
N LYS A 72 7.58 16.50 12.55
CA LYS A 72 8.80 17.26 12.27
C LYS A 72 8.50 18.58 11.54
N ILE A 73 7.60 18.58 10.57
CA ILE A 73 7.19 19.78 9.84
C ILE A 73 6.53 20.78 10.81
N SER A 74 5.64 20.32 11.69
CA SER A 74 5.00 21.19 12.68
C SER A 74 6.01 21.86 13.62
N VAL A 75 7.02 21.10 14.07
CA VAL A 75 8.13 21.62 14.89
C VAL A 75 8.96 22.64 14.13
N LEU A 76 9.31 22.38 12.85
CA LEU A 76 10.04 23.32 12.00
C LEU A 76 9.23 24.59 11.76
N ASN A 77 7.92 24.50 11.50
CA ASN A 77 7.04 25.65 11.34
C ASN A 77 7.08 26.56 12.58
N LYS A 78 7.01 25.98 13.78
CA LYS A 78 7.12 26.71 15.03
C LYS A 78 8.48 27.42 15.18
N GLN A 79 9.57 26.75 14.82
CA GLN A 79 10.92 27.32 14.89
C GLN A 79 11.09 28.45 13.88
N ILE A 80 10.65 28.26 12.63
CA ILE A 80 10.67 29.28 11.57
C ILE A 80 9.92 30.52 12.04
N ASN A 81 8.68 30.38 12.50
CA ASN A 81 7.87 31.50 12.99
C ASN A 81 8.51 32.21 14.15
N ASN A 82 9.14 31.49 15.09
CA ASN A 82 9.82 32.15 16.23
C ASN A 82 11.01 33.02 15.80
N ILE A 83 11.68 32.70 14.70
CA ILE A 83 12.79 33.50 14.17
C ILE A 83 12.24 34.69 13.36
N GLU A 84 11.28 34.42 12.45
CA GLU A 84 10.80 35.39 11.47
C GLU A 84 9.95 36.49 12.09
N VAL A 85 9.12 36.19 13.11
CA VAL A 85 8.40 37.21 13.89
C VAL A 85 9.35 38.20 14.57
N ARG A 86 10.59 37.79 14.86
CA ARG A 86 11.62 38.67 15.44
C ARG A 86 12.47 39.42 14.39
N GLY A 87 12.10 39.31 13.09
CA GLY A 87 12.81 39.91 11.97
C GLY A 87 14.04 39.15 11.50
N GLY A 88 14.23 37.93 11.93
CA GLY A 88 15.29 37.04 11.43
C GLY A 88 14.88 36.32 10.14
N HIS A 89 15.85 35.59 9.55
CA HIS A 89 15.62 34.75 8.38
C HIS A 89 15.94 33.27 8.70
N ALA A 90 14.98 32.36 8.50
CA ALA A 90 15.07 30.94 8.87
C ALA A 90 15.36 30.05 7.65
N ASN A 91 16.25 30.46 6.74
CA ASN A 91 16.48 29.79 5.45
C ASN A 91 16.84 28.31 5.62
N GLU A 92 17.75 27.97 6.53
CA GLU A 92 18.18 26.58 6.77
C GLU A 92 17.00 25.69 7.26
N LEU A 93 16.14 26.21 8.12
CA LEU A 93 14.96 25.48 8.60
C LEU A 93 13.91 25.33 7.49
N ARG A 94 13.79 26.32 6.61
CA ARG A 94 12.93 26.24 5.42
C ARG A 94 13.43 25.18 4.45
N ASP A 95 14.76 25.06 4.24
CA ASP A 95 15.37 24.02 3.42
C ASP A 95 15.15 22.63 4.05
N GLN A 96 15.31 22.49 5.36
CA GLN A 96 14.99 21.25 6.06
C GLN A 96 13.51 20.87 5.91
N ARG A 97 12.60 21.83 6.00
CA ARG A 97 11.16 21.61 5.77
C ARG A 97 10.89 21.17 4.33
N ALA A 98 11.54 21.80 3.34
CA ALA A 98 11.41 21.42 1.94
C ALA A 98 11.85 19.96 1.70
N ASN A 99 12.97 19.54 2.28
CA ASN A 99 13.42 18.14 2.20
C ASN A 99 12.41 17.14 2.78
N LEU A 100 11.73 17.49 3.89
CA LEU A 100 10.67 16.65 4.45
C LEU A 100 9.43 16.61 3.57
N ILE A 101 9.11 17.69 2.86
CA ILE A 101 8.03 17.70 1.86
C ILE A 101 8.38 16.81 0.66
N ASP A 102 9.64 16.85 0.19
CA ASP A 102 10.10 15.98 -0.89
C ASP A 102 10.03 14.50 -0.48
N GLU A 103 10.45 14.17 0.75
CA GLU A 103 10.31 12.81 1.30
C GLU A 103 8.84 12.37 1.36
N LEU A 104 7.95 13.23 1.85
CA LEU A 104 6.53 12.97 1.94
C LEU A 104 5.89 12.78 0.56
N SER A 105 6.32 13.56 -0.44
CA SER A 105 5.85 13.47 -1.82
C SER A 105 6.23 12.15 -2.51
N GLY A 106 7.26 11.48 -2.02
CA GLY A 106 7.61 10.13 -2.44
C GLY A 106 6.63 9.04 -1.96
N ILE A 107 5.81 9.35 -0.95
CA ILE A 107 4.87 8.41 -0.32
C ILE A 107 3.42 8.71 -0.71
N ALA A 108 3.04 9.99 -0.81
CA ALA A 108 1.67 10.42 -1.01
C ALA A 108 1.57 11.63 -1.94
N ASP A 109 0.36 11.91 -2.44
CA ASP A 109 0.07 13.13 -3.20
C ASP A 109 -0.02 14.31 -2.22
N VAL A 110 0.95 15.25 -2.33
CA VAL A 110 1.16 16.34 -1.36
C VAL A 110 0.91 17.70 -2.02
N GLU A 111 0.09 18.51 -1.38
CA GLU A 111 -0.08 19.91 -1.71
C GLU A 111 0.32 20.79 -0.52
N THR A 112 1.04 21.88 -0.77
CA THR A 112 1.45 22.82 0.28
C THR A 112 0.92 24.23 0.01
N LYS A 113 0.57 24.96 1.08
CA LYS A 113 0.16 26.37 1.00
C LYS A 113 0.77 27.15 2.16
N GLU A 114 1.27 28.33 1.86
CA GLU A 114 1.82 29.25 2.87
C GLU A 114 1.02 30.54 2.86
N PHE A 115 0.58 30.98 4.03
CA PHE A 115 -0.22 32.18 4.23
C PHE A 115 0.48 33.10 5.23
N GLU A 116 0.47 34.40 4.96
CA GLU A 116 0.92 35.41 5.95
C GLU A 116 -0.07 35.44 7.11
N VAL A 117 0.46 35.51 8.35
CA VAL A 117 -0.36 35.72 9.55
C VAL A 117 -0.63 37.19 9.69
N THR A 118 -1.89 37.61 9.56
CA THR A 118 -2.32 39.00 9.68
C THR A 118 -3.21 39.15 10.91
N ASN A 119 -3.17 40.36 11.52
CA ASN A 119 -4.12 40.74 12.58
C ASN A 119 -5.50 41.09 11.99
N SER A 120 -6.48 41.38 12.86
CA SER A 120 -7.84 41.75 12.46
C SER A 120 -7.91 43.06 11.61
N ASN A 121 -6.85 43.83 11.56
CA ASN A 121 -6.73 45.05 10.76
C ASN A 121 -5.96 44.80 9.42
N GLY A 122 -5.64 43.55 9.09
CA GLY A 122 -4.91 43.18 7.87
C GLY A 122 -3.39 43.46 7.89
N GLN A 123 -2.83 43.80 9.05
CA GLN A 123 -1.39 44.02 9.17
C GLN A 123 -0.68 42.69 9.36
N ASN A 124 0.41 42.47 8.61
CA ASN A 124 1.26 41.29 8.73
C ASN A 124 1.97 41.29 10.11
N LEU A 125 1.85 40.16 10.82
CA LEU A 125 2.48 39.94 12.12
C LEU A 125 3.91 39.39 12.03
N GLY A 126 4.44 39.24 10.80
CA GLY A 126 5.81 38.75 10.55
C GLY A 126 5.97 37.23 10.60
N GLY A 127 4.89 36.48 10.75
CA GLY A 127 4.90 35.01 10.71
C GLY A 127 4.11 34.46 9.54
N THR A 128 4.31 33.21 9.26
CA THR A 128 3.55 32.47 8.21
C THR A 128 2.86 31.25 8.78
N ASN A 129 1.69 30.92 8.24
CA ASN A 129 1.01 29.65 8.48
C ASN A 129 1.26 28.74 7.27
N TYR A 130 2.05 27.71 7.46
CA TYR A 130 2.38 26.73 6.43
C TYR A 130 1.52 25.49 6.60
N ARG A 131 0.75 25.16 5.56
CA ARG A 131 -0.16 24.02 5.55
C ARG A 131 0.30 22.96 4.59
N VAL A 132 0.14 21.71 5.00
CA VAL A 132 0.41 20.52 4.18
C VAL A 132 -0.86 19.69 4.08
N TYR A 133 -1.18 19.28 2.86
CA TYR A 133 -2.35 18.47 2.57
C TYR A 133 -1.89 17.15 1.94
N ILE A 134 -2.57 16.06 2.27
CA ILE A 134 -2.48 14.77 1.61
C ILE A 134 -3.86 14.44 1.05
N ASN A 135 -3.94 14.15 -0.26
CA ASN A 135 -5.21 13.83 -0.92
C ASN A 135 -6.30 14.90 -0.65
N GLY A 136 -5.91 16.17 -0.60
CA GLY A 136 -6.80 17.30 -0.31
C GLY A 136 -7.23 17.44 1.16
N GLN A 137 -6.78 16.57 2.07
CA GLN A 137 -7.04 16.67 3.50
C GLN A 137 -5.83 17.22 4.24
N THR A 138 -6.08 18.11 5.21
CA THR A 138 -5.02 18.75 5.98
C THR A 138 -4.29 17.73 6.86
N LEU A 139 -2.98 17.63 6.68
CA LEU A 139 -2.06 16.87 7.54
C LEU A 139 -1.40 17.77 8.57
N VAL A 140 -0.87 18.95 8.14
CA VAL A 140 -0.24 19.93 9.01
C VAL A 140 -0.92 21.29 8.80
N ASP A 141 -1.25 21.98 9.87
CA ASP A 141 -1.77 23.35 9.87
C ASP A 141 -0.94 24.23 10.83
N GLY A 142 0.07 24.89 10.27
CA GLY A 142 1.01 25.68 11.07
C GLY A 142 1.78 24.82 12.09
N ASN A 143 1.45 24.99 13.36
CA ASN A 143 2.10 24.26 14.46
C ASN A 143 1.38 22.97 14.86
N ASP A 144 0.19 22.74 14.32
CA ASP A 144 -0.63 21.58 14.62
C ASP A 144 -0.54 20.55 13.48
N TYR A 145 -0.69 19.29 13.80
CA TYR A 145 -0.70 18.22 12.83
C TYR A 145 -1.72 17.15 13.21
N ARG A 146 -2.18 16.42 12.21
CA ARG A 146 -3.04 15.24 12.37
C ARG A 146 -2.26 13.98 12.10
N THR A 147 -2.69 12.89 12.69
CA THR A 147 -2.09 11.56 12.49
C THR A 147 -3.02 10.63 11.72
N LEU A 148 -2.40 9.71 11.00
CA LEU A 148 -3.06 8.58 10.37
C LEU A 148 -2.94 7.37 11.29
N LYS A 149 -3.99 6.55 11.30
CA LYS A 149 -4.04 5.31 12.08
C LYS A 149 -4.35 4.12 11.18
N CYS A 150 -3.59 3.05 11.36
CA CYS A 150 -3.87 1.75 10.78
C CYS A 150 -4.81 0.97 11.72
N THR A 151 -5.97 0.61 11.21
CA THR A 151 -6.95 -0.22 11.95
C THR A 151 -7.05 -1.57 11.26
N SER A 152 -6.70 -2.64 11.97
CA SER A 152 -6.79 -4.00 11.44
C SER A 152 -8.25 -4.42 11.29
N SER A 153 -8.58 -4.99 10.14
CA SER A 153 -9.88 -5.59 9.85
C SER A 153 -9.70 -7.09 9.55
N LYS A 154 -10.68 -7.90 9.92
CA LYS A 154 -10.64 -9.33 9.62
C LYS A 154 -10.64 -9.57 8.11
N TYR A 155 -11.46 -8.82 7.38
CA TYR A 155 -11.51 -8.80 5.92
C TYR A 155 -11.67 -7.36 5.46
N LEU A 156 -10.75 -6.88 4.64
CA LEU A 156 -10.78 -5.49 4.18
C LEU A 156 -11.76 -5.30 3.01
N ASN A 157 -11.60 -6.09 1.96
CA ASN A 157 -12.39 -5.97 0.73
C ASN A 157 -13.07 -7.28 0.33
N ASN A 158 -12.46 -8.43 0.63
CA ASN A 158 -12.94 -9.75 0.22
C ASN A 158 -12.68 -10.77 1.34
N GLN A 159 -13.57 -11.78 1.46
CA GLN A 159 -13.39 -12.91 2.40
C GLN A 159 -12.17 -13.79 2.08
N MET A 160 -11.59 -13.65 0.89
CA MET A 160 -10.38 -14.38 0.44
C MET A 160 -9.10 -13.60 0.69
N ASP A 161 -9.17 -12.35 1.14
CA ASP A 161 -8.00 -11.55 1.51
C ASP A 161 -7.35 -12.11 2.78
N ALA A 162 -6.04 -11.83 2.94
CA ALA A 162 -5.34 -12.13 4.17
C ALA A 162 -6.04 -11.46 5.38
N GLU A 163 -6.05 -12.15 6.51
CA GLU A 163 -6.62 -11.60 7.74
C GLU A 163 -5.73 -10.49 8.29
N GLY A 164 -6.34 -9.46 8.86
CA GLY A 164 -5.60 -8.40 9.55
C GLY A 164 -5.11 -7.26 8.65
N MET A 165 -5.61 -7.17 7.43
CA MET A 165 -5.31 -6.06 6.52
C MET A 165 -5.70 -4.72 7.15
N TYR A 166 -4.85 -3.68 6.96
CA TYR A 166 -5.08 -2.37 7.54
C TYR A 166 -6.00 -1.49 6.69
N ALA A 167 -6.99 -0.89 7.35
CA ALA A 167 -7.68 0.28 6.86
C ALA A 167 -6.99 1.53 7.43
N ILE A 168 -6.67 2.50 6.58
CA ILE A 168 -6.06 3.76 6.99
C ILE A 168 -7.18 4.77 7.27
N THR A 169 -7.19 5.33 8.47
CA THR A 169 -8.13 6.35 8.89
C THR A 169 -7.39 7.51 9.53
N TRP A 170 -8.00 8.70 9.49
CA TRP A 170 -7.50 9.82 10.28
C TRP A 170 -7.77 9.54 11.76
N GLU A 171 -6.78 9.81 12.59
CA GLU A 171 -6.98 9.82 14.02
C GLU A 171 -7.64 11.16 14.37
N ASP A 172 -8.88 11.10 14.90
CA ASP A 172 -9.55 12.29 15.42
C ASP A 172 -8.84 12.71 16.71
N THR A 173 -7.97 13.70 16.60
CA THR A 173 -7.52 14.47 17.76
C THR A 173 -8.69 15.33 18.17
N GLY A 174 -9.47 14.84 19.15
CA GLY A 174 -10.65 15.49 19.69
C GLY A 174 -10.40 16.84 20.35
#